data_94ec813a2a39cd1cd489b6862b703fc6
#
_entry.id   94ec813a2a39cd1cd489b6862b703fc6
#
_cell.length_a   1.000
_cell.length_b   1.000
_cell.length_c   1.000
_cell.angle_alpha   90.00
_cell.angle_beta   90.00
_cell.angle_gamma   90.00
#
_symmetry.space_group_name_H-M   'P 1'
#
loop_
_entity.id
_entity.type
_entity.pdbx_description
1 polymer ?
#
loop_
_entity_poly.entity_id
_entity_poly.type
_entity_poly.pdbx_seq_one_letter_code
_entity_poly.pdbx_strand_id
1 'polypeptide(L)'
;MERIKEQLKVQKLKSNKAITLIALVVTIVVLLILAGISLNLVLGNNGLIKKSKDAKEETTVADEKEKVEMAYVSAALKKLGDTVTAEELQEELDSSVGAGKTVVTSNGDGTLNVLFNATGHNYNVDEGTVEKVEIDNTKMAIFDTGENVAKKMHALAPDGSIQFWNLTNNLSIDGIKKYKGTPDLTKMTEANIVSWTEGYNAYEQNPSAYKSMIPEGTKLCPIYMWFEESGEEIRGIDGSEGLTEITNSNTQKKVKTGTIYWWSESQNVYLNPNSSNMFVGLSYLADISGLSELKTDYVTNMSRMFFWSTHNLTNVNALKNWNTANVEDMKALFYSWNGDISDISGLKNWNTAKVTDMSSMFVGSGFEDVEALSNWNTSNVTNMSYMFGDGDTGSNIKKIDGITNWDVSKVANMQGMFYNCSITDLSAISKWNVSNVTCMDSMFLGCKIQNLNAISNWNVSNVTTVNNMFAINPITDASGINNWNITKVESFDYMFGSCPTHPEFTKVAGTWDDNGTFTPTTK
;
A
#
# COMPACT_ATOMS: atom_id res chain seq x y z
N MET A 1 -10.87 -5.86 -91.28
CA MET A 1 -10.29 -4.58 -90.75
C MET A 1 -10.89 -4.18 -89.42
N GLU A 2 -12.16 -4.39 -89.17
CA GLU A 2 -12.78 -4.02 -87.89
C GLU A 2 -12.24 -4.84 -86.68
N ARG A 3 -12.04 -6.15 -86.81
CA ARG A 3 -11.45 -6.99 -85.78
C ARG A 3 -10.06 -6.55 -85.32
N ILE A 4 -9.25 -6.04 -86.24
CA ILE A 4 -7.90 -5.54 -85.97
C ILE A 4 -7.99 -4.19 -85.19
N LYS A 5 -8.98 -3.34 -85.57
CA LYS A 5 -9.23 -2.07 -84.87
C LYS A 5 -9.74 -2.28 -83.48
N GLU A 6 -10.57 -3.30 -83.20
CA GLU A 6 -11.04 -3.66 -81.88
C GLU A 6 -9.93 -4.25 -81.04
N GLN A 7 -9.08 -5.13 -81.54
CA GLN A 7 -7.93 -5.66 -80.83
C GLN A 7 -6.93 -4.58 -80.45
N LEU A 8 -6.66 -3.62 -81.34
CA LEU A 8 -5.80 -2.48 -81.05
C LEU A 8 -6.40 -1.54 -80.01
N LYS A 9 -7.73 -1.37 -80.00
CA LYS A 9 -8.43 -0.59 -78.98
C LYS A 9 -8.37 -1.26 -77.61
N VAL A 10 -8.53 -2.58 -77.54
CA VAL A 10 -8.43 -3.37 -76.29
C VAL A 10 -6.98 -3.40 -75.78
N GLN A 11 -5.99 -3.49 -76.69
CA GLN A 11 -4.59 -3.47 -76.31
C GLN A 11 -4.14 -2.09 -75.79
N LYS A 12 -4.65 -1.00 -76.38
CA LYS A 12 -4.41 0.37 -75.93
C LYS A 12 -5.10 0.67 -74.61
N LEU A 13 -6.29 0.12 -74.36
CA LEU A 13 -7.00 0.18 -73.05
C LEU A 13 -6.30 -0.62 -71.94
N LYS A 14 -5.76 -1.81 -72.29
CA LYS A 14 -4.97 -2.61 -71.36
C LYS A 14 -3.64 -1.92 -70.96
N SER A 15 -2.95 -1.32 -71.96
CA SER A 15 -1.72 -0.55 -71.75
C SER A 15 -1.96 0.68 -70.92
N ASN A 16 -3.02 1.45 -71.19
CA ASN A 16 -3.34 2.62 -70.38
C ASN A 16 -3.73 2.24 -68.92
N LYS A 17 -4.48 1.12 -68.71
CA LYS A 17 -4.78 0.63 -67.36
C LYS A 17 -3.54 0.15 -66.63
N ALA A 18 -2.60 -0.51 -67.31
CA ALA A 18 -1.34 -0.95 -66.70
C ALA A 18 -0.45 0.24 -66.34
N ILE A 19 -0.36 1.27 -67.24
CA ILE A 19 0.38 2.50 -66.89
C ILE A 19 -0.25 3.24 -65.74
N THR A 20 -1.59 3.30 -65.67
CA THR A 20 -2.30 3.93 -64.59
C THR A 20 -2.10 3.16 -63.24
N LEU A 21 -2.08 1.82 -63.31
CA LEU A 21 -1.83 0.99 -62.11
C LEU A 21 -0.40 1.15 -61.60
N ILE A 22 0.59 1.18 -62.48
CA ILE A 22 1.99 1.42 -62.12
C ILE A 22 2.15 2.83 -61.54
N ALA A 23 1.55 3.84 -62.16
CA ALA A 23 1.58 5.20 -61.65
C ALA A 23 0.94 5.30 -60.26
N LEU A 24 -0.18 4.61 -60.04
CA LEU A 24 -0.85 4.56 -58.73
C LEU A 24 0.03 3.87 -57.69
N VAL A 25 0.64 2.72 -58.01
CA VAL A 25 1.54 2.00 -57.10
C VAL A 25 2.76 2.84 -56.74
N VAL A 26 3.38 3.48 -57.73
CA VAL A 26 4.53 4.39 -57.50
C VAL A 26 4.12 5.57 -56.63
N THR A 27 2.95 6.14 -56.85
CA THR A 27 2.44 7.25 -56.02
C THR A 27 2.21 6.80 -54.57
N ILE A 28 1.61 5.62 -54.38
CA ILE A 28 1.41 5.05 -53.04
C ILE A 28 2.75 4.78 -52.32
N VAL A 29 3.71 4.20 -53.02
CA VAL A 29 5.04 3.92 -52.48
C VAL A 29 5.77 5.22 -52.12
N VAL A 30 5.71 6.23 -52.97
CA VAL A 30 6.30 7.55 -52.69
C VAL A 30 5.61 8.21 -51.49
N LEU A 31 4.28 8.13 -51.40
CA LEU A 31 3.54 8.66 -50.26
C LEU A 31 3.89 7.91 -48.96
N LEU A 32 4.05 6.59 -49.01
CA LEU A 32 4.46 5.80 -47.83
C LEU A 32 5.90 6.14 -47.40
N ILE A 33 6.82 6.33 -48.35
CA ILE A 33 8.20 6.76 -48.08
C ILE A 33 8.21 8.18 -47.47
N LEU A 34 7.47 9.11 -48.06
CA LEU A 34 7.36 10.48 -47.56
C LEU A 34 6.68 10.51 -46.17
N ALA A 35 5.64 9.70 -45.98
CA ALA A 35 4.99 9.56 -44.66
C ALA A 35 5.97 8.97 -43.61
N GLY A 36 6.75 7.95 -43.98
CA GLY A 36 7.78 7.37 -43.11
C GLY A 36 8.88 8.36 -42.76
N ILE A 37 9.36 9.15 -43.73
CA ILE A 37 10.36 10.22 -43.49
C ILE A 37 9.76 11.32 -42.60
N SER A 38 8.51 11.73 -42.90
CA SER A 38 7.83 12.76 -42.08
C SER A 38 7.56 12.26 -40.65
N LEU A 39 7.16 10.99 -40.50
CA LEU A 39 6.95 10.39 -39.18
C LEU A 39 8.25 10.32 -38.37
N ASN A 40 9.35 9.93 -39.04
CA ASN A 40 10.66 9.86 -38.37
C ASN A 40 11.21 11.25 -38.00
N LEU A 41 10.95 12.26 -38.85
CA LEU A 41 11.31 13.65 -38.56
C LEU A 41 10.53 14.24 -37.39
N VAL A 42 9.29 13.79 -37.17
CA VAL A 42 8.40 14.27 -36.09
C VAL A 42 8.54 13.41 -34.84
N LEU A 43 8.56 12.08 -34.96
CA LEU A 43 8.52 11.12 -33.87
C LEU A 43 9.85 10.41 -33.57
N GLY A 44 10.83 10.46 -34.48
CA GLY A 44 12.12 9.79 -34.35
C GLY A 44 12.96 10.33 -33.16
N ASN A 45 14.01 9.60 -32.79
CA ASN A 45 14.90 9.94 -31.66
C ASN A 45 15.50 11.37 -31.73
N ASN A 46 15.57 11.98 -32.90
CA ASN A 46 15.95 13.37 -33.14
C ASN A 46 14.80 14.22 -33.70
N GLY A 47 13.57 13.74 -33.61
CA GLY A 47 12.38 14.39 -34.17
C GLY A 47 11.96 15.64 -33.39
N LEU A 48 11.14 16.47 -34.04
CA LEU A 48 10.67 17.75 -33.49
C LEU A 48 9.92 17.57 -32.15
N ILE A 49 9.14 16.48 -32.00
CA ILE A 49 8.41 16.21 -30.76
C ILE A 49 9.38 15.91 -29.62
N LYS A 50 10.44 15.12 -29.85
CA LYS A 50 11.45 14.85 -28.83
C LYS A 50 12.19 16.12 -28.45
N LYS A 51 12.68 16.91 -29.41
CA LYS A 51 13.34 18.20 -29.14
C LYS A 51 12.45 19.17 -28.38
N SER A 52 11.16 19.20 -28.67
CA SER A 52 10.19 20.02 -27.94
C SER A 52 9.97 19.52 -26.50
N LYS A 53 9.96 18.18 -26.30
CA LYS A 53 9.89 17.61 -24.94
C LYS A 53 11.16 17.88 -24.15
N ASP A 54 12.33 17.68 -24.76
CA ASP A 54 13.62 17.92 -24.13
C ASP A 54 13.77 19.40 -23.70
N ALA A 55 13.40 20.36 -24.57
CA ALA A 55 13.41 21.78 -24.25
C ALA A 55 12.40 22.15 -23.14
N LYS A 56 11.23 21.51 -23.13
CA LYS A 56 10.25 21.68 -22.04
C LYS A 56 10.77 21.10 -20.73
N GLU A 57 11.41 19.97 -20.78
CA GLU A 57 12.05 19.32 -19.64
C GLU A 57 13.14 20.22 -19.04
N GLU A 58 14.08 20.71 -19.86
CA GLU A 58 15.14 21.63 -19.44
C GLU A 58 14.56 22.89 -18.78
N THR A 59 13.49 23.45 -19.34
CA THR A 59 12.81 24.63 -18.78
C THR A 59 12.17 24.28 -17.44
N THR A 60 11.54 23.11 -17.33
CA THR A 60 10.90 22.65 -16.08
C THR A 60 11.95 22.43 -14.99
N VAL A 61 13.06 21.78 -15.32
CA VAL A 61 14.17 21.53 -14.39
C VAL A 61 14.76 22.85 -13.88
N ALA A 62 14.96 23.84 -14.76
CA ALA A 62 15.46 25.15 -14.37
C ALA A 62 14.51 25.88 -13.42
N ASP A 63 13.22 25.86 -13.72
CA ASP A 63 12.17 26.49 -12.87
C ASP A 63 12.05 25.81 -11.50
N GLU A 64 12.07 24.47 -11.45
CA GLU A 64 12.03 23.73 -10.20
C GLU A 64 13.28 23.97 -9.35
N LYS A 65 14.47 23.96 -9.96
CA LYS A 65 15.73 24.24 -9.31
C LYS A 65 15.74 25.64 -8.67
N GLU A 66 15.33 26.67 -9.43
CA GLU A 66 15.23 28.05 -8.95
C GLU A 66 14.28 28.13 -7.74
N LYS A 67 13.14 27.43 -7.76
CA LYS A 67 12.20 27.41 -6.64
C LYS A 67 12.82 26.81 -5.38
N VAL A 68 13.58 25.71 -5.51
CA VAL A 68 14.28 25.09 -4.37
C VAL A 68 15.36 26.03 -3.83
N GLU A 69 16.17 26.64 -4.70
CA GLU A 69 17.20 27.59 -4.30
C GLU A 69 16.60 28.79 -3.55
N MET A 70 15.52 29.37 -4.06
CA MET A 70 14.82 30.49 -3.40
C MET A 70 14.21 30.09 -2.06
N ALA A 71 13.60 28.92 -1.97
CA ALA A 71 13.04 28.40 -0.72
C ALA A 71 14.12 28.15 0.33
N TYR A 72 15.26 27.57 -0.08
CA TYR A 72 16.40 27.36 0.82
C TYR A 72 16.95 28.68 1.34
N VAL A 73 17.16 29.67 0.47
CA VAL A 73 17.63 31.02 0.86
C VAL A 73 16.62 31.66 1.82
N SER A 74 15.32 31.54 1.57
CA SER A 74 14.28 32.08 2.47
C SER A 74 14.33 31.42 3.85
N ALA A 75 14.46 30.10 3.92
CA ALA A 75 14.61 29.38 5.18
C ALA A 75 15.88 29.78 5.93
N ALA A 76 17.02 29.86 5.23
CA ALA A 76 18.32 30.24 5.81
C ALA A 76 18.32 31.68 6.37
N LEU A 77 17.67 32.62 5.69
CA LEU A 77 17.55 34.01 6.16
C LEU A 77 16.76 34.15 7.46
N LYS A 78 15.77 33.29 7.68
CA LYS A 78 14.97 33.26 8.92
C LYS A 78 15.79 32.78 10.12
N LYS A 79 16.80 31.96 9.89
CA LYS A 79 17.65 31.35 10.93
C LYS A 79 18.95 32.10 11.26
N LEU A 80 19.32 33.15 10.53
CA LEU A 80 20.56 33.91 10.77
C LEU A 80 21.85 33.07 10.75
N GLY A 81 21.91 31.98 9.95
CA GLY A 81 23.13 31.23 9.68
C GLY A 81 23.22 29.82 10.27
N ASP A 82 22.16 29.32 10.91
CA ASP A 82 22.06 27.89 11.28
C ASP A 82 21.66 27.04 10.08
N THR A 83 21.99 25.75 10.13
CA THR A 83 21.62 24.77 9.09
C THR A 83 20.09 24.69 8.90
N VAL A 84 19.64 24.75 7.64
CA VAL A 84 18.22 24.60 7.27
C VAL A 84 17.79 23.14 7.46
N THR A 85 16.71 22.90 8.16
CA THR A 85 16.13 21.55 8.32
C THR A 85 15.19 21.19 7.19
N ALA A 86 14.84 19.91 7.09
CA ALA A 86 13.88 19.43 6.08
C ALA A 86 12.49 20.06 6.27
N GLU A 87 12.05 20.22 7.51
CA GLU A 87 10.76 20.84 7.86
C GLU A 87 10.71 22.29 7.41
N GLU A 88 11.77 23.06 7.66
CA GLU A 88 11.84 24.49 7.30
C GLU A 88 11.87 24.68 5.79
N LEU A 89 12.65 23.88 5.06
CA LEU A 89 12.63 23.91 3.61
C LEU A 89 11.27 23.46 3.04
N GLN A 90 10.61 22.49 3.68
CA GLN A 90 9.27 22.07 3.29
C GLN A 90 8.24 23.21 3.46
N GLU A 91 8.27 23.93 4.58
CA GLU A 91 7.37 25.07 4.81
C GLU A 91 7.52 26.16 3.75
N GLU A 92 8.76 26.49 3.37
CA GLU A 92 9.03 27.48 2.33
C GLU A 92 8.55 27.01 0.95
N LEU A 93 8.77 25.73 0.63
CA LEU A 93 8.29 25.14 -0.62
C LEU A 93 6.75 25.02 -0.63
N ASP A 94 6.12 24.67 0.47
CA ASP A 94 4.66 24.65 0.57
C ASP A 94 4.05 26.03 0.39
N SER A 95 4.73 27.07 0.86
CA SER A 95 4.34 28.47 0.67
C SER A 95 4.51 28.96 -0.77
N SER A 96 5.59 28.58 -1.45
CA SER A 96 5.96 29.11 -2.78
C SER A 96 5.45 28.27 -3.94
N VAL A 97 5.42 26.95 -3.79
CA VAL A 97 5.02 25.99 -4.83
C VAL A 97 3.59 25.49 -4.59
N GLY A 98 3.17 25.39 -3.33
CA GLY A 98 1.88 24.90 -2.87
C GLY A 98 2.01 23.61 -2.07
N ALA A 99 1.23 23.53 -0.99
CA ALA A 99 1.26 22.39 -0.07
C ALA A 99 1.03 21.04 -0.79
N GLY A 100 1.88 20.07 -0.46
CA GLY A 100 1.83 18.72 -1.03
C GLY A 100 2.33 18.61 -2.48
N LYS A 101 2.92 19.67 -3.06
CA LYS A 101 3.53 19.63 -4.40
C LYS A 101 4.96 19.10 -4.37
N THR A 102 5.62 19.24 -3.25
CA THR A 102 6.99 18.79 -3.01
C THR A 102 7.05 17.94 -1.74
N VAL A 103 8.10 17.14 -1.63
CA VAL A 103 8.45 16.38 -0.42
C VAL A 103 9.92 16.64 -0.13
N VAL A 104 10.21 17.16 1.06
CA VAL A 104 11.58 17.37 1.53
C VAL A 104 11.93 16.28 2.55
N THR A 105 13.12 15.70 2.39
CA THR A 105 13.65 14.70 3.33
C THR A 105 15.09 15.02 3.67
N SER A 106 15.48 14.81 4.91
CA SER A 106 16.90 14.91 5.30
C SER A 106 17.64 13.66 4.85
N ASN A 107 18.80 13.85 4.26
CA ASN A 107 19.70 12.76 3.93
C ASN A 107 20.51 12.24 5.13
N GLY A 108 20.51 12.91 6.29
CA GLY A 108 21.22 12.52 7.51
C GLY A 108 22.74 12.75 7.48
N ASP A 109 23.29 13.23 6.36
CA ASP A 109 24.67 13.67 6.16
C ASP A 109 24.79 15.21 6.15
N GLY A 110 23.69 15.90 6.48
CA GLY A 110 23.58 17.36 6.43
C GLY A 110 22.94 17.88 5.14
N THR A 111 22.79 17.04 4.11
CA THR A 111 22.11 17.41 2.86
C THR A 111 20.62 17.14 2.93
N LEU A 112 19.85 17.84 2.08
CA LEU A 112 18.41 17.64 1.94
C LEU A 112 18.08 17.15 0.54
N ASN A 113 16.98 16.43 0.45
CA ASN A 113 16.45 15.92 -0.81
C ASN A 113 15.06 16.49 -1.05
N VAL A 114 14.81 17.03 -2.24
CA VAL A 114 13.53 17.64 -2.64
C VAL A 114 12.95 16.90 -3.84
N LEU A 115 11.82 16.25 -3.65
CA LEU A 115 11.05 15.57 -4.71
C LEU A 115 9.88 16.46 -5.15
N PHE A 116 9.75 16.72 -6.44
CA PHE A 116 8.55 17.31 -7.04
C PHE A 116 7.56 16.22 -7.47
N ASN A 117 6.40 16.18 -6.83
CA ASN A 117 5.40 15.12 -7.05
C ASN A 117 4.82 15.09 -8.47
N ALA A 118 4.75 16.24 -9.14
CA ALA A 118 4.16 16.34 -10.47
C ALA A 118 5.08 15.84 -11.59
N THR A 119 6.39 16.01 -11.44
CA THR A 119 7.40 15.66 -12.46
C THR A 119 8.17 14.41 -12.09
N GLY A 120 8.23 14.08 -10.80
CA GLY A 120 9.10 13.03 -10.26
C GLY A 120 10.58 13.45 -10.19
N HIS A 121 10.90 14.73 -10.49
CA HIS A 121 12.27 15.21 -10.40
C HIS A 121 12.71 15.30 -8.94
N ASN A 122 13.93 14.92 -8.72
CA ASN A 122 14.56 14.88 -7.41
C ASN A 122 15.79 15.77 -7.40
N TYR A 123 15.95 16.58 -6.35
CA TYR A 123 17.05 17.51 -6.20
C TYR A 123 17.76 17.28 -4.87
N ASN A 124 19.09 17.17 -4.92
CA ASN A 124 19.92 17.20 -3.74
C ASN A 124 20.27 18.66 -3.41
N VAL A 125 20.15 19.04 -2.14
CA VAL A 125 20.45 20.38 -1.63
C VAL A 125 21.56 20.26 -0.61
N ASP A 126 22.72 20.83 -0.93
CA ASP A 126 23.90 20.87 -0.07
C ASP A 126 24.29 22.31 0.16
N GLU A 127 24.14 22.81 1.38
CA GLU A 127 24.44 24.22 1.78
C GLU A 127 23.88 25.28 0.79
N GLY A 128 22.70 25.00 0.21
CA GLY A 128 22.03 25.86 -0.77
C GLY A 128 22.44 25.62 -2.23
N THR A 129 23.38 24.74 -2.49
CA THR A 129 23.65 24.23 -3.83
C THR A 129 22.59 23.20 -4.18
N VAL A 130 21.85 23.41 -5.27
CA VAL A 130 20.77 22.53 -5.71
C VAL A 130 21.19 21.81 -6.99
N GLU A 131 21.23 20.50 -6.94
CA GLU A 131 21.56 19.67 -8.09
C GLU A 131 20.45 18.67 -8.38
N LYS A 132 20.03 18.57 -9.67
CA LYS A 132 19.11 17.52 -10.08
C LYS A 132 19.77 16.15 -9.93
N VAL A 133 19.11 15.25 -9.24
CA VAL A 133 19.54 13.85 -9.16
C VAL A 133 19.18 13.16 -10.48
N GLU A 134 20.20 12.87 -11.29
CA GLU A 134 20.00 12.14 -12.55
C GLU A 134 19.79 10.65 -12.25
N ILE A 135 18.60 10.15 -12.56
CA ILE A 135 18.26 8.73 -12.42
C ILE A 135 18.77 7.99 -13.65
N ASP A 136 19.67 7.04 -13.45
CA ASP A 136 20.12 6.14 -14.52
C ASP A 136 19.02 5.10 -14.80
N ASN A 137 18.16 5.44 -15.76
CA ASN A 137 17.05 4.58 -16.18
C ASN A 137 17.51 3.33 -16.95
N THR A 138 18.80 3.20 -17.24
CA THR A 138 19.36 1.96 -17.82
C THR A 138 19.62 0.90 -16.78
N LYS A 139 19.50 1.24 -15.47
CA LYS A 139 19.66 0.34 -14.36
C LYS A 139 18.37 0.20 -13.55
N MET A 140 18.09 -1.01 -13.13
CA MET A 140 16.93 -1.37 -12.32
C MET A 140 17.33 -2.41 -11.28
N ALA A 141 16.76 -2.37 -10.10
CA ALA A 141 16.88 -3.43 -9.11
C ALA A 141 15.49 -3.80 -8.61
N ILE A 142 15.23 -5.08 -8.39
CA ILE A 142 13.94 -5.59 -7.91
C ILE A 142 14.23 -6.47 -6.71
N PHE A 143 13.54 -6.24 -5.59
CA PHE A 143 13.60 -7.15 -4.45
C PHE A 143 13.08 -8.54 -4.85
N ASP A 144 13.59 -9.57 -4.19
CA ASP A 144 13.01 -10.91 -4.25
C ASP A 144 11.59 -10.91 -3.63
N THR A 145 10.87 -12.01 -3.71
CA THR A 145 9.54 -12.13 -3.07
C THR A 145 9.62 -11.75 -1.60
N GLY A 146 8.54 -11.18 -1.07
CA GLY A 146 8.53 -10.73 0.32
C GLY A 146 8.94 -11.83 1.30
N GLU A 147 8.50 -13.07 1.07
CA GLU A 147 8.87 -14.23 1.89
C GLU A 147 10.38 -14.53 1.85
N ASN A 148 11.01 -14.45 0.68
CA ASN A 148 12.45 -14.68 0.55
C ASN A 148 13.26 -13.56 1.19
N VAL A 149 12.84 -12.32 1.04
CA VAL A 149 13.46 -11.16 1.71
C VAL A 149 13.35 -11.31 3.23
N ALA A 150 12.17 -11.65 3.75
CA ALA A 150 11.96 -11.89 5.17
C ALA A 150 12.91 -12.97 5.70
N LYS A 151 13.00 -14.13 5.05
CA LYS A 151 13.93 -15.22 5.44
C LYS A 151 15.37 -14.74 5.53
N LYS A 152 15.84 -13.98 4.54
CA LYS A 152 17.21 -13.46 4.52
C LYS A 152 17.43 -12.39 5.60
N MET A 153 16.46 -11.48 5.78
CA MET A 153 16.51 -10.45 6.82
C MET A 153 16.62 -11.06 8.22
N HIS A 154 15.81 -12.08 8.50
CA HIS A 154 15.87 -12.84 9.75
C HIS A 154 17.20 -13.56 9.93
N ALA A 155 17.81 -14.07 8.85
CA ALA A 155 19.11 -14.74 8.93
C ALA A 155 20.29 -13.79 9.18
N LEU A 156 20.16 -12.52 8.84
CA LEU A 156 21.19 -11.49 9.08
C LEU A 156 21.20 -11.00 10.53
N ALA A 157 20.09 -11.09 11.25
CA ALA A 157 20.02 -10.69 12.65
C ALA A 157 20.77 -11.71 13.54
N PRO A 158 21.46 -11.25 14.63
CA PRO A 158 22.27 -12.12 15.48
C PRO A 158 21.48 -13.26 16.15
N ASP A 159 20.18 -13.10 16.30
CA ASP A 159 19.27 -14.04 16.96
C ASP A 159 18.62 -15.03 15.97
N GLY A 160 19.13 -15.05 14.75
CA GLY A 160 18.56 -15.66 13.56
C GLY A 160 18.31 -17.16 13.58
N SER A 161 17.42 -17.64 14.45
CA SER A 161 16.80 -18.95 14.25
C SER A 161 15.45 -18.78 13.60
N ILE A 162 15.40 -18.98 12.28
CA ILE A 162 14.17 -18.89 11.52
C ILE A 162 13.29 -20.10 11.81
N GLN A 163 12.22 -19.88 12.53
CA GLN A 163 11.04 -20.70 12.34
C GLN A 163 9.88 -19.79 11.93
N PHE A 164 9.61 -19.69 10.66
CA PHE A 164 8.61 -18.85 10.01
C PHE A 164 7.19 -18.98 10.61
N TRP A 165 6.97 -20.01 11.40
CA TRP A 165 5.72 -20.36 12.07
C TRP A 165 5.76 -20.24 13.60
N ASN A 166 6.93 -20.01 14.18
CA ASN A 166 7.07 -19.73 15.61
C ASN A 166 7.21 -18.22 15.80
N LEU A 167 6.11 -17.56 16.08
CA LEU A 167 5.97 -16.12 16.34
C LEU A 167 6.76 -15.62 17.57
N THR A 168 7.63 -16.44 18.12
CA THR A 168 8.38 -16.19 19.35
C THR A 168 9.79 -15.64 19.16
N ASN A 169 10.23 -15.45 17.92
CA ASN A 169 11.56 -14.90 17.67
C ASN A 169 11.47 -13.37 17.59
N ASN A 170 11.75 -12.75 18.71
CA ASN A 170 11.96 -11.32 18.81
C ASN A 170 13.26 -10.97 18.10
N LEU A 171 13.16 -10.56 16.83
CA LEU A 171 14.32 -10.06 16.11
C LEU A 171 14.65 -8.67 16.62
N SER A 172 15.92 -8.48 16.89
CA SER A 172 16.48 -7.21 17.37
C SER A 172 16.57 -6.11 16.31
N ILE A 173 15.77 -6.19 15.24
CA ILE A 173 15.76 -5.20 14.16
C ILE A 173 14.84 -4.05 14.58
N ASP A 174 15.43 -2.88 14.84
CA ASP A 174 14.75 -1.65 15.22
C ASP A 174 14.49 -0.71 14.04
N GLY A 175 15.21 -0.87 12.92
CA GLY A 175 15.06 -0.02 11.76
C GLY A 175 15.39 -0.71 10.43
N ILE A 176 14.80 -0.17 9.36
CA ILE A 176 15.10 -0.52 7.96
C ILE A 176 15.46 0.76 7.23
N LYS A 177 16.72 0.90 6.80
CA LYS A 177 17.27 2.12 6.20
C LYS A 177 17.94 1.86 4.87
N LYS A 178 17.86 2.83 3.98
CA LYS A 178 18.73 2.85 2.80
C LYS A 178 20.13 3.29 3.23
N TYR A 179 21.15 2.52 2.84
CA TYR A 179 22.53 2.93 3.08
C TYR A 179 22.93 4.06 2.14
N LYS A 180 23.58 5.07 2.70
CA LYS A 180 24.07 6.24 1.94
C LYS A 180 25.52 6.04 1.57
N GLY A 181 25.86 6.42 0.36
CA GLY A 181 27.17 6.15 -0.22
C GLY A 181 27.27 4.72 -0.78
N THR A 182 28.50 4.26 -1.00
CA THR A 182 28.79 2.92 -1.54
C THR A 182 29.36 2.03 -0.44
N PRO A 183 28.70 0.93 -0.09
CA PRO A 183 29.21 0.01 0.92
C PRO A 183 30.46 -0.73 0.41
N ASP A 184 31.22 -1.29 1.35
CA ASP A 184 32.34 -2.17 1.02
C ASP A 184 31.81 -3.54 0.55
N LEU A 185 31.61 -3.66 -0.75
CA LEU A 185 31.07 -4.88 -1.37
C LEU A 185 31.98 -6.10 -1.21
N THR A 186 33.24 -5.91 -0.84
CA THR A 186 34.17 -7.05 -0.60
C THR A 186 33.79 -7.84 0.66
N LYS A 187 33.00 -7.25 1.55
CA LYS A 187 32.50 -7.87 2.78
C LYS A 187 31.13 -8.53 2.58
N MET A 188 30.51 -8.34 1.43
CA MET A 188 29.19 -8.89 1.12
C MET A 188 29.32 -10.30 0.52
N THR A 189 28.42 -11.17 0.90
CA THR A 189 28.31 -12.56 0.41
C THR A 189 26.97 -12.76 -0.30
N GLU A 190 26.73 -13.92 -0.88
CA GLU A 190 25.43 -14.29 -1.45
C GLU A 190 24.27 -14.21 -0.43
N ALA A 191 24.57 -14.42 0.86
CA ALA A 191 23.57 -14.28 1.92
C ALA A 191 23.05 -12.84 2.04
N ASN A 192 23.84 -11.85 1.64
CA ASN A 192 23.46 -10.44 1.66
C ASN A 192 22.63 -10.00 0.45
N ILE A 193 22.54 -10.82 -0.61
CA ILE A 193 21.82 -10.46 -1.83
C ILE A 193 20.34 -10.79 -1.66
N VAL A 194 19.48 -9.76 -1.72
CA VAL A 194 18.03 -9.86 -1.56
C VAL A 194 17.26 -9.48 -2.84
N SER A 195 17.97 -9.31 -3.96
CA SER A 195 17.37 -9.00 -5.24
C SER A 195 16.91 -10.25 -5.96
N TRP A 196 15.86 -10.07 -6.76
CA TRP A 196 15.47 -11.03 -7.77
C TRP A 196 16.48 -11.06 -8.91
N THR A 197 16.83 -12.26 -9.40
CA THR A 197 17.72 -12.48 -10.56
C THR A 197 17.10 -13.49 -11.52
N GLU A 198 17.41 -13.37 -12.82
CA GLU A 198 16.87 -14.24 -13.91
C GLU A 198 17.24 -15.74 -13.78
N GLY A 199 17.54 -16.27 -12.70
CA GLY A 199 17.88 -17.69 -12.52
C GLY A 199 17.28 -18.26 -11.25
N TYR A 200 16.59 -17.46 -10.49
CA TYR A 200 16.02 -17.88 -9.21
C TYR A 200 14.60 -18.41 -9.38
N ASN A 201 14.26 -19.49 -8.67
CA ASN A 201 13.02 -20.27 -8.79
C ASN A 201 11.67 -19.52 -8.54
N ALA A 202 11.65 -18.21 -8.37
CA ALA A 202 10.45 -17.39 -8.46
C ALA A 202 9.74 -17.50 -9.83
N TYR A 203 10.41 -18.12 -10.78
CA TYR A 203 9.94 -18.44 -12.13
C TYR A 203 8.75 -19.39 -12.18
N GLU A 204 8.50 -20.18 -11.17
CA GLU A 204 7.41 -21.17 -11.20
C GLU A 204 6.02 -20.55 -11.09
N GLN A 205 5.91 -19.28 -10.65
CA GLN A 205 4.58 -18.67 -10.45
C GLN A 205 4.12 -17.68 -11.53
N ASN A 206 4.98 -16.97 -12.25
CA ASN A 206 4.61 -16.23 -13.48
C ASN A 206 5.82 -15.54 -14.18
N PRO A 207 6.59 -16.22 -15.06
CA PRO A 207 7.77 -15.63 -15.72
C PRO A 207 7.43 -14.45 -16.64
N SER A 208 6.21 -14.40 -17.17
CA SER A 208 5.78 -13.35 -18.10
C SER A 208 5.57 -12.00 -17.39
N ALA A 209 5.15 -12.00 -16.12
CA ALA A 209 4.93 -10.78 -15.36
C ALA A 209 6.23 -10.02 -15.10
N TYR A 210 7.33 -10.73 -14.79
CA TYR A 210 8.63 -10.10 -14.55
C TYR A 210 9.26 -9.53 -15.83
N LYS A 211 9.12 -10.21 -16.96
CA LYS A 211 9.60 -9.70 -18.25
C LYS A 211 8.92 -8.40 -18.68
N SER A 212 7.65 -8.22 -18.32
CA SER A 212 6.94 -6.96 -18.60
C SER A 212 7.38 -5.79 -17.71
N MET A 213 8.00 -6.08 -16.55
CA MET A 213 8.51 -5.05 -15.64
C MET A 213 9.86 -4.48 -16.06
N ILE A 214 10.65 -5.25 -16.81
CA ILE A 214 12.02 -4.90 -17.15
C ILE A 214 12.04 -4.37 -18.59
N PRO A 215 12.23 -3.05 -18.80
CA PRO A 215 12.38 -2.49 -20.14
C PRO A 215 13.56 -3.12 -20.89
N GLU A 216 13.42 -3.27 -22.21
CA GLU A 216 14.50 -3.79 -23.05
C GLU A 216 15.79 -2.96 -22.89
N GLY A 217 16.92 -3.63 -22.74
CA GLY A 217 18.21 -2.98 -22.55
C GLY A 217 18.53 -2.55 -21.10
N THR A 218 17.64 -2.83 -20.16
CA THR A 218 17.86 -2.48 -18.74
C THR A 218 18.80 -3.49 -18.09
N LYS A 219 19.83 -2.99 -17.38
CA LYS A 219 20.71 -3.81 -16.53
C LYS A 219 20.05 -4.04 -15.17
N LEU A 220 19.87 -5.30 -14.80
CA LEU A 220 19.47 -5.65 -13.43
C LEU A 220 20.68 -5.53 -12.49
N CYS A 221 20.49 -4.79 -11.40
CA CYS A 221 21.50 -4.60 -10.37
C CYS A 221 21.11 -5.39 -9.11
N PRO A 222 22.09 -5.93 -8.37
CA PRO A 222 21.81 -6.57 -7.09
C PRO A 222 21.34 -5.55 -6.04
N ILE A 223 20.56 -6.03 -5.09
CA ILE A 223 20.23 -5.34 -3.85
C ILE A 223 20.94 -6.09 -2.74
N TYR A 224 21.78 -5.38 -2.00
CA TYR A 224 22.48 -5.92 -0.84
C TYR A 224 21.77 -5.48 0.43
N MET A 225 21.76 -6.35 1.44
CA MET A 225 21.18 -6.10 2.75
C MET A 225 22.11 -6.64 3.84
N TRP A 226 22.26 -5.89 4.94
CA TRP A 226 23.08 -6.32 6.08
C TRP A 226 22.55 -5.70 7.37
N PHE A 227 22.94 -6.26 8.49
CA PHE A 227 22.57 -5.79 9.82
C PHE A 227 23.76 -5.06 10.47
N GLU A 228 23.49 -3.90 11.08
CA GLU A 228 24.45 -3.18 11.91
C GLU A 228 23.89 -3.00 13.32
N GLU A 229 24.64 -3.44 14.33
CA GLU A 229 24.24 -3.31 15.72
C GLU A 229 24.21 -1.83 16.14
N SER A 230 23.13 -1.38 16.81
CA SER A 230 23.01 -0.04 17.38
C SER A 230 23.75 0.12 18.71
N GLY A 231 24.17 -0.98 19.32
CA GLY A 231 24.82 -1.00 20.61
C GLY A 231 23.86 -0.90 21.80
N GLU A 232 22.58 -0.66 21.60
CA GLU A 232 21.57 -0.69 22.65
C GLU A 232 21.16 -2.13 22.97
N GLU A 233 21.12 -2.45 24.29
CA GLU A 233 20.62 -3.73 24.75
C GLU A 233 19.17 -3.59 25.18
N ILE A 234 18.27 -4.32 24.53
CA ILE A 234 16.87 -4.45 24.96
C ILE A 234 16.66 -5.77 25.71
N ARG A 235 15.65 -5.81 26.52
CA ARG A 235 15.22 -7.05 27.17
C ARG A 235 14.40 -7.85 26.16
N GLY A 236 15.00 -8.92 25.62
CA GLY A 236 14.29 -9.87 24.77
C GLY A 236 13.32 -10.74 25.60
N ILE A 237 12.22 -11.13 25.01
CA ILE A 237 11.31 -12.15 25.55
C ILE A 237 11.89 -13.50 25.13
N ASP A 238 12.17 -14.41 26.09
CA ASP A 238 12.50 -15.79 25.77
C ASP A 238 11.27 -16.47 25.17
N GLY A 239 11.37 -16.87 23.92
CA GLY A 239 10.26 -17.47 23.17
C GLY A 239 9.87 -18.89 23.60
N SER A 240 10.33 -19.36 24.75
CA SER A 240 10.00 -20.70 25.26
C SER A 240 8.68 -20.78 26.03
N GLU A 241 8.07 -19.63 26.40
CA GLU A 241 6.77 -19.59 27.09
C GLU A 241 5.69 -19.03 26.15
N GLY A 242 4.69 -19.85 25.88
CA GLY A 242 3.52 -19.42 25.12
C GLY A 242 2.89 -18.16 25.74
N LEU A 243 2.20 -17.38 24.93
CA LEU A 243 1.57 -16.06 25.14
C LEU A 243 0.73 -15.86 26.42
N THR A 244 0.99 -16.56 27.49
CA THR A 244 0.35 -16.43 28.80
C THR A 244 1.32 -15.80 29.78
N GLU A 245 1.05 -14.52 30.07
CA GLU A 245 1.56 -13.72 31.19
C GLU A 245 3.06 -13.36 31.19
N ILE A 246 3.32 -12.08 30.96
CA ILE A 246 4.53 -11.33 31.32
C ILE A 246 4.64 -11.31 32.87
N THR A 247 4.89 -12.43 33.48
CA THR A 247 5.05 -12.52 34.94
C THR A 247 6.09 -13.53 35.38
N ASN A 248 7.28 -13.54 34.78
CA ASN A 248 8.42 -14.09 35.49
C ASN A 248 9.77 -13.49 35.07
N SER A 249 10.38 -12.79 35.99
CA SER A 249 11.50 -11.88 35.84
C SER A 249 12.88 -12.53 35.70
N ASN A 250 13.03 -13.81 35.40
CA ASN A 250 14.31 -14.49 35.56
C ASN A 250 14.92 -15.12 34.31
N THR A 251 14.32 -15.01 33.12
CA THR A 251 14.89 -15.55 31.87
C THR A 251 15.00 -14.51 30.74
N GLN A 252 15.12 -13.22 31.11
CA GLN A 252 15.26 -12.16 30.11
C GLN A 252 16.67 -12.19 29.50
N LYS A 253 16.80 -12.75 28.31
CA LYS A 253 18.01 -12.62 27.48
C LYS A 253 18.11 -11.17 27.01
N LYS A 254 19.24 -10.51 27.30
CA LYS A 254 19.56 -9.21 26.71
C LYS A 254 19.88 -9.40 25.23
N VAL A 255 19.16 -8.69 24.39
CA VAL A 255 19.36 -8.74 22.95
C VAL A 255 19.81 -7.34 22.48
N LYS A 256 20.84 -7.29 21.66
CA LYS A 256 21.28 -6.04 21.04
C LYS A 256 20.35 -5.72 19.87
N THR A 257 19.88 -4.48 19.81
CA THR A 257 19.13 -3.97 18.65
C THR A 257 20.06 -3.52 17.55
N GLY A 258 19.52 -3.38 16.36
CA GLY A 258 20.25 -2.85 15.23
C GLY A 258 19.36 -2.61 14.02
N THR A 259 19.97 -1.96 13.06
CA THR A 259 19.31 -1.53 11.82
C THR A 259 19.69 -2.44 10.67
N ILE A 260 18.70 -2.87 9.89
CA ILE A 260 18.91 -3.43 8.57
C ILE A 260 19.13 -2.30 7.58
N TYR A 261 20.30 -2.31 6.95
CA TYR A 261 20.59 -1.46 5.82
C TYR A 261 20.41 -2.21 4.51
N TRP A 262 19.88 -1.50 3.51
CA TRP A 262 19.85 -1.98 2.13
C TRP A 262 20.52 -0.99 1.18
N TRP A 263 21.09 -1.50 0.10
CA TRP A 263 21.75 -0.71 -0.94
C TRP A 263 21.69 -1.39 -2.30
N SER A 264 21.62 -0.59 -3.37
CA SER A 264 21.81 -1.04 -4.75
C SER A 264 22.55 0.05 -5.53
N GLU A 265 23.32 -0.36 -6.54
CA GLU A 265 23.89 0.55 -7.53
C GLU A 265 22.80 1.28 -8.33
N SER A 266 21.61 0.67 -8.46
CA SER A 266 20.46 1.28 -9.12
C SER A 266 19.74 2.24 -8.19
N GLN A 267 19.36 3.41 -8.71
CA GLN A 267 18.42 4.31 -8.04
C GLN A 267 16.95 3.90 -8.27
N ASN A 268 16.69 3.06 -9.29
CA ASN A 268 15.38 2.50 -9.58
C ASN A 268 15.23 1.17 -8.86
N VAL A 269 14.87 1.20 -7.57
CA VAL A 269 14.70 0.00 -6.74
C VAL A 269 13.22 -0.26 -6.52
N TYR A 270 12.74 -1.41 -7.00
CA TYR A 270 11.34 -1.81 -6.96
C TYR A 270 11.09 -2.93 -5.97
N LEU A 271 9.95 -2.87 -5.31
CA LEU A 271 9.41 -4.02 -4.59
C LEU A 271 8.90 -5.08 -5.59
N ASN A 272 8.92 -6.34 -5.16
CA ASN A 272 8.39 -7.45 -5.90
C ASN A 272 6.87 -7.34 -6.08
N PRO A 273 6.27 -7.79 -7.18
CA PRO A 273 4.81 -7.93 -7.29
C PRO A 273 4.17 -8.66 -6.11
N ASN A 274 4.83 -9.71 -5.63
CA ASN A 274 4.46 -10.39 -4.39
C ASN A 274 5.38 -9.98 -3.24
N SER A 275 5.02 -8.92 -2.54
CA SER A 275 5.71 -8.41 -1.35
C SER A 275 5.07 -8.85 -0.04
N SER A 276 4.22 -9.90 -0.08
CA SER A 276 3.60 -10.46 1.13
C SER A 276 4.64 -10.94 2.13
N ASN A 277 4.36 -10.76 3.42
CA ASN A 277 5.22 -11.15 4.55
C ASN A 277 6.63 -10.50 4.57
N MET A 278 6.93 -9.48 3.79
CA MET A 278 8.30 -8.98 3.59
C MET A 278 8.98 -8.53 4.89
N PHE A 279 8.24 -7.92 5.80
CA PHE A 279 8.75 -7.41 7.09
C PHE A 279 8.05 -8.07 8.28
N VAL A 280 7.64 -9.34 8.12
CA VAL A 280 6.91 -10.09 9.14
C VAL A 280 7.77 -10.35 10.38
N GLY A 281 7.19 -10.19 11.58
CA GLY A 281 7.81 -10.60 12.84
C GLY A 281 8.93 -9.70 13.36
N LEU A 282 9.05 -8.46 12.86
CA LEU A 282 10.03 -7.48 13.33
C LEU A 282 9.45 -6.69 14.52
N SER A 283 9.26 -7.32 15.68
CA SER A 283 8.52 -6.74 16.81
C SER A 283 9.17 -5.49 17.42
N TYR A 284 10.45 -5.24 17.18
CA TYR A 284 11.16 -4.04 17.63
C TYR A 284 11.22 -2.93 16.58
N LEU A 285 10.67 -3.13 15.39
CA LEU A 285 10.72 -2.19 14.30
C LEU A 285 10.07 -0.85 14.67
N ALA A 286 10.86 0.21 14.69
CA ALA A 286 10.43 1.58 14.99
C ALA A 286 10.68 2.54 13.83
N ASP A 287 11.69 2.28 12.98
CA ASP A 287 12.09 3.14 11.88
C ASP A 287 12.01 2.40 10.53
N ILE A 288 11.11 2.85 9.67
CA ILE A 288 10.93 2.38 8.29
C ILE A 288 11.28 3.46 7.25
N SER A 289 12.05 4.47 7.63
CA SER A 289 12.38 5.61 6.75
C SER A 289 13.03 5.20 5.44
N GLY A 290 13.82 4.12 5.45
CA GLY A 290 14.45 3.58 4.24
C GLY A 290 13.48 3.01 3.21
N LEU A 291 12.20 2.83 3.55
CA LEU A 291 11.20 2.33 2.60
C LEU A 291 10.61 3.45 1.73
N SER A 292 10.84 4.72 2.10
CA SER A 292 10.28 5.89 1.38
C SER A 292 10.75 6.02 -0.07
N GLU A 293 11.93 5.48 -0.38
CA GLU A 293 12.53 5.54 -1.71
C GLU A 293 12.24 4.32 -2.60
N LEU A 294 11.57 3.32 -2.06
CA LEU A 294 11.22 2.12 -2.81
C LEU A 294 10.03 2.38 -3.75
N LYS A 295 10.16 1.94 -4.99
CA LYS A 295 9.09 1.99 -5.98
C LYS A 295 8.20 0.76 -5.86
N THR A 296 6.89 0.99 -5.86
CA THR A 296 5.87 -0.04 -5.62
C THR A 296 4.93 -0.24 -6.81
N ASP A 297 5.29 0.31 -7.97
CA ASP A 297 4.43 0.35 -9.16
C ASP A 297 3.92 -1.01 -9.64
N TYR A 298 4.64 -2.07 -9.33
CA TYR A 298 4.32 -3.43 -9.76
C TYR A 298 3.71 -4.31 -8.66
N VAL A 299 3.61 -3.80 -7.43
CA VAL A 299 3.12 -4.58 -6.30
C VAL A 299 1.63 -4.87 -6.46
N THR A 300 1.27 -6.14 -6.40
CA THR A 300 -0.10 -6.64 -6.43
C THR A 300 -0.54 -7.24 -5.10
N ASN A 301 0.41 -7.76 -4.33
CA ASN A 301 0.14 -8.40 -3.04
C ASN A 301 1.03 -7.82 -1.93
N MET A 302 0.38 -7.17 -0.95
CA MET A 302 0.99 -6.64 0.28
C MET A 302 0.49 -7.36 1.53
N SER A 303 -0.18 -8.51 1.38
CA SER A 303 -0.77 -9.20 2.53
C SER A 303 0.29 -9.55 3.57
N ARG A 304 -0.03 -9.26 4.85
CA ARG A 304 0.83 -9.54 6.00
C ARG A 304 2.25 -8.91 5.91
N MET A 305 2.43 -7.84 5.13
CA MET A 305 3.75 -7.27 4.88
C MET A 305 4.43 -6.79 6.17
N PHE A 306 3.67 -6.18 7.10
CA PHE A 306 4.13 -5.75 8.42
C PHE A 306 3.47 -6.55 9.56
N PHE A 307 3.06 -7.78 9.29
CA PHE A 307 2.40 -8.63 10.27
C PHE A 307 3.31 -8.88 11.47
N TRP A 308 2.83 -8.53 12.68
CA TRP A 308 3.60 -8.61 13.94
C TRP A 308 4.86 -7.72 13.98
N SER A 309 4.86 -6.61 13.26
CA SER A 309 6.01 -5.70 13.18
C SER A 309 5.67 -4.28 13.60
N THR A 310 4.52 -4.06 14.22
CA THR A 310 4.01 -2.71 14.50
C THR A 310 4.00 -2.36 15.98
N HIS A 311 4.67 -3.14 16.85
CA HIS A 311 4.70 -2.88 18.28
C HIS A 311 5.39 -1.57 18.67
N ASN A 312 6.46 -1.19 17.99
CA ASN A 312 7.18 0.06 18.24
C ASN A 312 7.05 1.05 17.07
N LEU A 313 6.31 0.70 16.02
CA LEU A 313 6.11 1.55 14.87
C LEU A 313 4.94 2.51 15.14
N THR A 314 5.24 3.77 15.41
CA THR A 314 4.22 4.78 15.77
C THR A 314 3.53 5.42 14.58
N ASN A 315 4.17 5.42 13.40
CA ASN A 315 3.61 6.00 12.17
C ASN A 315 4.07 5.25 10.92
N VAL A 316 3.34 5.46 9.84
CA VAL A 316 3.61 4.87 8.53
C VAL A 316 3.92 5.93 7.46
N ASN A 317 4.45 7.08 7.85
CA ASN A 317 4.68 8.23 6.97
C ASN A 317 5.71 7.95 5.86
N ALA A 318 6.64 7.03 6.07
CA ALA A 318 7.57 6.58 5.03
C ALA A 318 6.87 5.96 3.81
N LEU A 319 5.63 5.49 3.97
CA LEU A 319 4.86 4.81 2.91
C LEU A 319 3.98 5.78 2.09
N LYS A 320 3.98 7.08 2.41
CA LYS A 320 3.07 8.08 1.82
C LYS A 320 3.15 8.21 0.30
N ASN A 321 4.32 7.90 -0.28
CA ASN A 321 4.58 8.01 -1.72
C ASN A 321 4.47 6.66 -2.45
N TRP A 322 4.10 5.60 -1.77
CA TRP A 322 3.94 4.30 -2.40
C TRP A 322 2.79 4.32 -3.40
N ASN A 323 3.06 3.83 -4.61
CA ASN A 323 2.05 3.64 -5.63
C ASN A 323 1.33 2.30 -5.39
N THR A 324 0.09 2.36 -4.89
CA THR A 324 -0.71 1.19 -4.58
C THR A 324 -1.77 0.86 -5.63
N ALA A 325 -1.71 1.52 -6.80
CA ALA A 325 -2.73 1.40 -7.85
C ALA A 325 -2.90 -0.02 -8.43
N ASN A 326 -1.92 -0.90 -8.23
CA ASN A 326 -1.97 -2.28 -8.68
C ASN A 326 -2.21 -3.30 -7.56
N VAL A 327 -2.31 -2.85 -6.31
CA VAL A 327 -2.48 -3.75 -5.17
C VAL A 327 -3.90 -4.32 -5.14
N GLU A 328 -3.99 -5.64 -5.05
CA GLU A 328 -5.23 -6.42 -5.01
C GLU A 328 -5.50 -7.04 -3.62
N ASP A 329 -4.42 -7.30 -2.85
CA ASP A 329 -4.50 -7.94 -1.54
C ASP A 329 -3.73 -7.13 -0.49
N MET A 330 -4.46 -6.64 0.54
CA MET A 330 -3.93 -5.92 1.71
C MET A 330 -4.28 -6.63 3.03
N LYS A 331 -4.64 -7.92 2.96
CA LYS A 331 -5.01 -8.72 4.14
C LYS A 331 -3.94 -8.66 5.22
N ALA A 332 -4.35 -8.34 6.46
CA ALA A 332 -3.49 -8.34 7.64
C ALA A 332 -2.18 -7.51 7.49
N LEU A 333 -2.20 -6.47 6.64
CA LEU A 333 -1.00 -5.69 6.27
C LEU A 333 -0.27 -5.14 7.49
N PHE A 334 -0.99 -4.56 8.47
CA PHE A 334 -0.47 -4.00 9.71
C PHE A 334 -0.98 -4.74 10.95
N TYR A 335 -1.34 -6.00 10.81
CA TYR A 335 -1.83 -6.81 11.93
C TYR A 335 -0.77 -6.90 13.03
N SER A 336 -1.13 -6.54 14.23
CA SER A 336 -0.32 -6.73 15.44
C SER A 336 -1.22 -6.96 16.65
N TRP A 337 -0.65 -7.50 17.73
CA TRP A 337 -1.25 -7.43 19.05
C TRP A 337 -0.58 -6.29 19.81
N ASN A 338 -1.32 -5.29 20.28
CA ASN A 338 -0.77 -4.07 20.88
C ASN A 338 0.18 -3.27 19.96
N GLY A 339 -0.23 -3.03 18.73
CA GLY A 339 0.53 -2.18 17.82
C GLY A 339 0.45 -0.70 18.22
N ASP A 340 1.57 0.03 18.09
CA ASP A 340 1.67 1.44 18.47
C ASP A 340 1.39 2.41 17.30
N ILE A 341 0.98 1.90 16.13
CA ILE A 341 0.65 2.79 15.00
C ILE A 341 -0.49 3.72 15.42
N SER A 342 -0.15 4.97 15.72
CA SER A 342 -1.09 6.02 16.10
C SER A 342 -1.31 7.04 15.00
N ASP A 343 -0.38 7.16 14.03
CA ASP A 343 -0.47 8.03 12.87
C ASP A 343 -0.47 7.24 11.56
N ILE A 344 -1.63 7.21 10.90
CA ILE A 344 -1.85 6.58 9.60
C ILE A 344 -1.98 7.60 8.46
N SER A 345 -1.59 8.86 8.68
CA SER A 345 -1.69 9.93 7.66
C SER A 345 -0.90 9.62 6.38
N GLY A 346 0.16 8.81 6.49
CA GLY A 346 0.90 8.31 5.34
C GLY A 346 0.10 7.45 4.36
N LEU A 347 -1.07 6.94 4.76
CA LEU A 347 -1.94 6.11 3.90
C LEU A 347 -2.99 6.91 3.12
N LYS A 348 -3.11 8.22 3.38
CA LYS A 348 -4.19 9.07 2.85
C LYS A 348 -4.31 9.06 1.32
N ASN A 349 -3.19 8.96 0.63
CA ASN A 349 -3.14 9.04 -0.84
C ASN A 349 -3.06 7.68 -1.52
N TRP A 350 -3.18 6.58 -0.79
CA TRP A 350 -3.14 5.26 -1.38
C TRP A 350 -4.34 5.03 -2.30
N ASN A 351 -4.06 4.47 -3.48
CA ASN A 351 -5.09 4.06 -4.43
C ASN A 351 -5.48 2.61 -4.14
N THR A 352 -6.68 2.42 -3.61
CA THR A 352 -7.19 1.10 -3.22
C THR A 352 -8.22 0.54 -4.21
N ALA A 353 -8.33 1.13 -5.41
CA ALA A 353 -9.38 0.79 -6.36
C ALA A 353 -9.37 -0.67 -6.86
N LYS A 354 -8.23 -1.37 -6.76
CA LYS A 354 -8.12 -2.79 -7.14
C LYS A 354 -8.18 -3.75 -5.96
N VAL A 355 -8.16 -3.25 -4.74
CA VAL A 355 -8.12 -4.10 -3.54
C VAL A 355 -9.42 -4.87 -3.38
N THR A 356 -9.29 -6.18 -3.16
CA THR A 356 -10.42 -7.11 -2.96
C THR A 356 -10.50 -7.66 -1.55
N ASP A 357 -9.37 -7.74 -0.83
CA ASP A 357 -9.30 -8.22 0.56
C ASP A 357 -8.58 -7.21 1.46
N MET A 358 -9.29 -6.68 2.46
CA MET A 358 -8.77 -5.81 3.52
C MET A 358 -8.94 -6.46 4.90
N SER A 359 -9.16 -7.78 4.96
CA SER A 359 -9.42 -8.46 6.22
C SER A 359 -8.24 -8.34 7.18
N SER A 360 -8.54 -8.11 8.44
CA SER A 360 -7.57 -7.99 9.55
C SER A 360 -6.48 -6.93 9.36
N MET A 361 -6.70 -5.94 8.47
CA MET A 361 -5.63 -5.02 8.03
C MET A 361 -5.02 -4.22 9.19
N PHE A 362 -5.82 -3.81 10.17
CA PHE A 362 -5.43 -2.94 11.26
C PHE A 362 -5.72 -3.53 12.66
N VAL A 363 -5.78 -4.86 12.76
CA VAL A 363 -5.98 -5.52 14.07
C VAL A 363 -4.90 -5.06 15.04
N GLY A 364 -5.33 -4.63 16.23
CA GLY A 364 -4.44 -4.21 17.32
C GLY A 364 -3.70 -2.88 17.07
N SER A 365 -4.16 -2.04 16.14
CA SER A 365 -3.55 -0.73 15.88
C SER A 365 -3.91 0.31 16.95
N GLY A 366 -3.01 1.28 17.19
CA GLY A 366 -3.13 2.29 18.24
C GLY A 366 -3.90 3.56 17.89
N PHE A 367 -4.29 3.78 16.63
CA PHE A 367 -4.97 5.02 16.21
C PHE A 367 -6.44 5.07 16.66
N GLU A 368 -6.94 6.30 16.88
CA GLU A 368 -8.29 6.54 17.40
C GLU A 368 -9.33 6.91 16.34
N ASP A 369 -8.90 7.39 15.17
CA ASP A 369 -9.79 7.76 14.06
C ASP A 369 -9.27 7.25 12.72
N VAL A 370 -10.19 7.16 11.75
CA VAL A 370 -9.93 6.62 10.42
C VAL A 370 -10.00 7.69 9.32
N GLU A 371 -9.84 8.98 9.67
CA GLU A 371 -9.97 10.09 8.71
C GLU A 371 -8.97 9.99 7.54
N ALA A 372 -7.77 9.48 7.79
CA ALA A 372 -6.78 9.25 6.76
C ALA A 372 -7.23 8.28 5.66
N LEU A 373 -8.25 7.46 5.92
CA LEU A 373 -8.79 6.47 4.97
C LEU A 373 -9.98 7.01 4.14
N SER A 374 -10.35 8.29 4.31
CA SER A 374 -11.55 8.88 3.71
C SER A 374 -11.55 8.89 2.18
N ASN A 375 -10.37 8.90 1.56
CA ASN A 375 -10.22 8.88 0.09
C ASN A 375 -10.12 7.47 -0.52
N TRP A 376 -10.15 6.42 0.29
CA TRP A 376 -10.00 5.07 -0.21
C TRP A 376 -11.21 4.62 -1.05
N ASN A 377 -10.93 4.03 -2.20
CA ASN A 377 -11.95 3.42 -3.04
C ASN A 377 -12.13 1.94 -2.66
N THR A 378 -13.24 1.63 -2.01
CA THR A 378 -13.55 0.28 -1.52
C THR A 378 -14.51 -0.50 -2.42
N SER A 379 -14.86 0.05 -3.60
CA SER A 379 -15.89 -0.52 -4.48
C SER A 379 -15.62 -1.93 -5.03
N ASN A 380 -14.40 -2.44 -4.88
CA ASN A 380 -14.04 -3.81 -5.25
C ASN A 380 -13.77 -4.74 -4.06
N VAL A 381 -13.84 -4.21 -2.83
CA VAL A 381 -13.57 -5.02 -1.63
C VAL A 381 -14.73 -5.98 -1.39
N THR A 382 -14.38 -7.24 -1.19
CA THR A 382 -15.32 -8.33 -0.89
C THR A 382 -15.24 -8.84 0.55
N ASN A 383 -14.09 -8.60 1.21
CA ASN A 383 -13.82 -9.08 2.55
C ASN A 383 -13.22 -7.96 3.42
N MET A 384 -13.94 -7.57 4.49
CA MET A 384 -13.53 -6.60 5.51
C MET A 384 -13.53 -7.21 6.92
N SER A 385 -13.48 -8.54 7.02
CA SER A 385 -13.54 -9.21 8.32
C SER A 385 -12.37 -8.78 9.22
N TYR A 386 -12.68 -8.45 10.47
CA TYR A 386 -11.71 -8.00 11.49
C TYR A 386 -10.84 -6.81 11.06
N MET A 387 -11.28 -5.98 10.10
CA MET A 387 -10.41 -4.93 9.54
C MET A 387 -9.87 -3.98 10.61
N PHE A 388 -10.69 -3.63 11.61
CA PHE A 388 -10.34 -2.76 12.73
C PHE A 388 -10.49 -3.45 14.08
N GLY A 389 -10.97 -4.68 14.07
CA GLY A 389 -11.27 -5.43 15.30
C GLY A 389 -10.01 -5.91 15.99
N ASP A 390 -10.05 -5.96 17.32
CA ASP A 390 -9.01 -6.58 18.12
C ASP A 390 -9.63 -7.54 19.15
N GLY A 391 -9.13 -8.80 19.17
CA GLY A 391 -9.68 -9.86 20.01
C GLY A 391 -9.30 -9.78 21.48
N ASP A 392 -8.11 -9.29 21.81
CA ASP A 392 -7.54 -9.50 23.15
C ASP A 392 -7.33 -8.21 23.95
N THR A 393 -6.95 -7.10 23.33
CA THR A 393 -6.57 -5.88 24.04
C THR A 393 -7.54 -4.71 23.87
N GLY A 394 -8.44 -4.82 22.91
CA GLY A 394 -9.38 -3.77 22.52
C GLY A 394 -8.77 -2.77 21.57
N SER A 395 -9.53 -2.41 20.53
CA SER A 395 -9.14 -1.40 19.56
C SER A 395 -9.38 0.02 20.09
N ASN A 396 -8.42 0.92 19.88
CA ASN A 396 -8.54 2.32 20.28
C ASN A 396 -9.51 3.14 19.41
N ILE A 397 -10.03 2.57 18.33
CA ILE A 397 -10.87 3.29 17.35
C ILE A 397 -12.17 3.77 18.02
N LYS A 398 -12.38 5.08 17.95
CA LYS A 398 -13.56 5.79 18.50
C LYS A 398 -14.35 6.52 17.42
N LYS A 399 -13.67 7.01 16.40
CA LYS A 399 -14.25 7.84 15.32
C LYS A 399 -14.13 7.13 13.99
N ILE A 400 -15.26 6.98 13.32
CA ILE A 400 -15.37 6.29 12.04
C ILE A 400 -15.91 7.19 10.92
N ASP A 401 -15.88 8.52 11.10
CA ASP A 401 -16.38 9.48 10.10
C ASP A 401 -15.66 9.36 8.76
N GLY A 402 -14.37 9.05 8.78
CA GLY A 402 -13.54 8.89 7.58
C GLY A 402 -14.02 7.79 6.62
N ILE A 403 -14.83 6.83 7.08
CA ILE A 403 -15.34 5.74 6.23
C ILE A 403 -16.80 5.94 5.76
N THR A 404 -17.37 7.13 5.98
CA THR A 404 -18.77 7.44 5.62
C THR A 404 -19.08 7.19 4.14
N ASN A 405 -18.12 7.49 3.26
CA ASN A 405 -18.28 7.41 1.81
C ASN A 405 -17.78 6.08 1.20
N TRP A 406 -17.41 5.12 2.02
CA TRP A 406 -16.97 3.83 1.49
C TRP A 406 -18.10 3.10 0.78
N ASP A 407 -17.80 2.58 -0.41
CA ASP A 407 -18.71 1.69 -1.12
C ASP A 407 -18.47 0.24 -0.65
N VAL A 408 -19.39 -0.26 0.17
CA VAL A 408 -19.35 -1.63 0.69
C VAL A 408 -20.31 -2.57 -0.05
N SER A 409 -20.82 -2.12 -1.20
CA SER A 409 -21.87 -2.86 -1.93
C SER A 409 -21.44 -4.25 -2.44
N LYS A 410 -20.14 -4.53 -2.53
CA LYS A 410 -19.62 -5.86 -2.90
C LYS A 410 -19.13 -6.67 -1.70
N VAL A 411 -19.12 -6.10 -0.50
CA VAL A 411 -18.63 -6.81 0.69
C VAL A 411 -19.59 -7.94 1.05
N ALA A 412 -19.04 -9.15 1.15
CA ALA A 412 -19.77 -10.36 1.56
C ALA A 412 -19.50 -10.71 3.03
N ASN A 413 -18.30 -10.38 3.56
CA ASN A 413 -17.91 -10.73 4.91
C ASN A 413 -17.49 -9.48 5.71
N MET A 414 -18.24 -9.20 6.80
CA MET A 414 -17.97 -8.14 7.78
C MET A 414 -17.76 -8.70 9.20
N GLN A 415 -17.44 -9.99 9.32
CA GLN A 415 -17.19 -10.62 10.62
C GLN A 415 -16.17 -9.81 11.44
N GLY A 416 -16.53 -9.47 12.67
CA GLY A 416 -15.65 -8.81 13.62
C GLY A 416 -15.06 -7.46 13.15
N MET A 417 -15.63 -6.80 12.12
CA MET A 417 -15.02 -5.61 11.51
C MET A 417 -14.65 -4.53 12.54
N PHE A 418 -15.45 -4.36 13.58
CA PHE A 418 -15.26 -3.41 14.67
C PHE A 418 -15.20 -4.08 16.04
N TYR A 419 -14.79 -5.34 16.10
CA TYR A 419 -14.72 -6.11 17.32
C TYR A 419 -13.85 -5.39 18.38
N ASN A 420 -14.42 -5.20 19.60
CA ASN A 420 -13.78 -4.49 20.72
C ASN A 420 -13.31 -3.05 20.41
N CYS A 421 -13.89 -2.38 19.40
CA CYS A 421 -13.67 -0.96 19.18
C CYS A 421 -14.42 -0.10 20.22
N SER A 422 -13.91 1.10 20.49
CA SER A 422 -14.53 2.05 21.42
C SER A 422 -15.61 2.94 20.77
N ILE A 423 -16.27 2.45 19.72
CA ILE A 423 -17.29 3.16 18.92
C ILE A 423 -18.57 3.31 19.72
N THR A 424 -19.15 4.52 19.70
CA THR A 424 -20.42 4.85 20.35
C THR A 424 -21.52 5.24 19.34
N ASP A 425 -21.13 5.77 18.19
CA ASP A 425 -22.02 6.29 17.14
C ASP A 425 -21.82 5.56 15.82
N LEU A 426 -22.93 5.09 15.24
CA LEU A 426 -22.98 4.40 13.96
C LEU A 426 -23.44 5.29 12.80
N SER A 427 -23.61 6.60 13.01
CA SER A 427 -24.16 7.52 11.99
C SER A 427 -23.32 7.55 10.71
N ALA A 428 -22.01 7.44 10.83
CA ALA A 428 -21.08 7.40 9.70
C ALA A 428 -21.38 6.25 8.72
N ILE A 429 -21.84 5.11 9.21
CA ILE A 429 -22.11 3.93 8.40
C ILE A 429 -23.61 3.72 8.07
N SER A 430 -24.46 4.68 8.44
CA SER A 430 -25.91 4.59 8.26
C SER A 430 -26.36 4.40 6.81
N LYS A 431 -25.56 4.88 5.84
CA LYS A 431 -25.84 4.82 4.39
C LYS A 431 -25.18 3.66 3.67
N TRP A 432 -24.45 2.80 4.38
CA TRP A 432 -23.78 1.68 3.75
C TRP A 432 -24.78 0.71 3.10
N ASN A 433 -24.47 0.31 1.87
CA ASN A 433 -25.23 -0.73 1.18
C ASN A 433 -24.71 -2.12 1.55
N VAL A 434 -25.28 -2.72 2.59
CA VAL A 434 -24.88 -4.03 3.10
C VAL A 434 -25.68 -5.19 2.46
N SER A 435 -26.35 -4.95 1.34
CA SER A 435 -27.27 -5.94 0.74
C SER A 435 -26.60 -7.22 0.25
N ASN A 436 -25.30 -7.25 0.05
CA ASN A 436 -24.53 -8.44 -0.33
C ASN A 436 -23.83 -9.12 0.85
N VAL A 437 -23.91 -8.56 2.04
CA VAL A 437 -23.27 -9.14 3.22
C VAL A 437 -23.99 -10.41 3.64
N THR A 438 -23.23 -11.46 3.86
CA THR A 438 -23.73 -12.77 4.32
C THR A 438 -23.32 -13.11 5.75
N CYS A 439 -22.19 -12.56 6.24
CA CYS A 439 -21.68 -12.78 7.58
C CYS A 439 -21.45 -11.45 8.32
N MET A 440 -22.09 -11.29 9.49
CA MET A 440 -21.92 -10.17 10.41
C MET A 440 -21.58 -10.63 11.83
N ASP A 441 -21.06 -11.86 11.99
CA ASP A 441 -20.68 -12.38 13.30
C ASP A 441 -19.71 -11.44 14.00
N SER A 442 -20.00 -11.15 15.27
CA SER A 442 -19.15 -10.32 16.15
C SER A 442 -18.83 -8.91 15.60
N MET A 443 -19.56 -8.41 14.58
CA MET A 443 -19.21 -7.16 13.89
C MET A 443 -19.02 -5.98 14.83
N PHE A 444 -19.81 -5.89 15.89
CA PHE A 444 -19.77 -4.83 16.90
C PHE A 444 -19.61 -5.40 18.33
N LEU A 445 -19.13 -6.62 18.46
CA LEU A 445 -18.91 -7.24 19.77
C LEU A 445 -17.98 -6.36 20.61
N GLY A 446 -18.42 -6.04 21.88
CA GLY A 446 -17.59 -5.30 22.83
C GLY A 446 -17.39 -3.81 22.54
N CYS A 447 -18.18 -3.22 21.60
CA CYS A 447 -18.21 -1.78 21.36
C CYS A 447 -18.89 -1.02 22.53
N LYS A 448 -19.11 0.29 22.36
CA LYS A 448 -19.77 1.17 23.35
C LYS A 448 -21.10 1.74 22.84
N ILE A 449 -21.79 0.97 21.98
CA ILE A 449 -23.01 1.40 21.30
C ILE A 449 -24.19 1.37 22.27
N GLN A 450 -24.99 2.46 22.29
CA GLN A 450 -26.17 2.58 23.14
C GLN A 450 -27.49 2.44 22.38
N ASN A 451 -27.52 2.78 21.07
CA ASN A 451 -28.71 2.63 20.23
C ASN A 451 -28.35 2.20 18.81
N LEU A 452 -29.32 1.58 18.12
CA LEU A 452 -29.16 1.02 16.79
C LEU A 452 -29.94 1.80 15.69
N ASN A 453 -30.41 3.02 16.01
CA ASN A 453 -31.25 3.79 15.08
C ASN A 453 -30.54 4.16 13.77
N ALA A 454 -29.24 4.40 13.82
CA ALA A 454 -28.45 4.77 12.65
C ALA A 454 -28.43 3.69 11.55
N ILE A 455 -28.54 2.42 11.92
CA ILE A 455 -28.48 1.28 10.99
C ILE A 455 -29.87 0.69 10.68
N SER A 456 -30.94 1.40 11.02
CA SER A 456 -32.33 0.95 10.80
C SER A 456 -32.64 0.64 9.32
N ASN A 457 -32.00 1.33 8.38
CA ASN A 457 -32.22 1.18 6.94
C ASN A 457 -31.32 0.13 6.27
N TRP A 458 -30.48 -0.57 7.02
CA TRP A 458 -29.65 -1.61 6.44
C TRP A 458 -30.47 -2.76 5.87
N ASN A 459 -30.19 -3.15 4.63
CA ASN A 459 -30.80 -4.33 4.02
C ASN A 459 -29.98 -5.58 4.37
N VAL A 460 -30.37 -6.27 5.42
CA VAL A 460 -29.73 -7.50 5.91
C VAL A 460 -30.35 -8.78 5.37
N SER A 461 -31.14 -8.71 4.30
CA SER A 461 -31.91 -9.86 3.78
C SER A 461 -31.09 -11.02 3.23
N ASN A 462 -29.78 -10.83 3.04
CA ASN A 462 -28.86 -11.89 2.61
C ASN A 462 -27.94 -12.38 3.75
N VAL A 463 -28.04 -11.78 4.93
CA VAL A 463 -27.22 -12.20 6.09
C VAL A 463 -27.71 -13.57 6.57
N THR A 464 -26.76 -14.48 6.75
CA THR A 464 -27.00 -15.86 7.20
C THR A 464 -26.55 -16.08 8.65
N THR A 465 -25.64 -15.24 9.18
CA THR A 465 -25.12 -15.42 10.53
C THR A 465 -24.82 -14.06 11.19
N VAL A 466 -25.24 -13.94 12.46
CA VAL A 466 -25.13 -12.73 13.29
C VAL A 466 -24.67 -13.05 14.72
N ASN A 467 -23.95 -14.15 14.92
CA ASN A 467 -23.51 -14.60 16.22
C ASN A 467 -22.68 -13.50 16.93
N ASN A 468 -22.99 -13.21 18.19
CA ASN A 468 -22.33 -12.20 19.00
C ASN A 468 -22.32 -10.78 18.40
N MET A 469 -23.13 -10.48 17.37
CA MET A 469 -23.01 -9.25 16.57
C MET A 469 -22.98 -7.97 17.42
N PHE A 470 -23.79 -7.89 18.45
CA PHE A 470 -23.89 -6.75 19.37
C PHE A 470 -23.55 -7.10 20.82
N ALA A 471 -23.07 -8.30 21.09
CA ALA A 471 -22.79 -8.73 22.46
C ALA A 471 -21.85 -7.76 23.19
N ILE A 472 -22.02 -7.67 24.52
CA ILE A 472 -21.21 -6.83 25.42
C ILE A 472 -21.27 -5.31 25.07
N ASN A 473 -22.41 -4.84 24.55
CA ASN A 473 -22.67 -3.42 24.32
C ASN A 473 -23.69 -2.87 25.34
N PRO A 474 -23.56 -1.60 25.77
CA PRO A 474 -24.52 -0.96 26.68
C PRO A 474 -25.78 -0.49 25.93
N ILE A 475 -26.38 -1.33 25.09
CA ILE A 475 -27.54 -0.99 24.24
C ILE A 475 -28.77 -0.83 25.14
N THR A 476 -29.34 0.38 25.12
CA THR A 476 -30.61 0.72 25.79
C THR A 476 -31.77 0.93 24.83
N ASP A 477 -31.48 1.07 23.53
CA ASP A 477 -32.49 1.18 22.46
C ASP A 477 -32.07 0.35 21.25
N ALA A 478 -32.70 -0.80 21.10
CA ALA A 478 -32.52 -1.69 19.95
C ALA A 478 -33.65 -1.57 18.90
N SER A 479 -34.63 -0.65 19.11
CA SER A 479 -35.84 -0.54 18.27
C SER A 479 -35.54 -0.20 16.81
N GLY A 480 -34.41 0.44 16.53
CA GLY A 480 -33.99 0.80 15.19
C GLY A 480 -33.94 -0.39 14.22
N ILE A 481 -33.65 -1.59 14.71
CA ILE A 481 -33.51 -2.78 13.87
C ILE A 481 -34.73 -3.74 13.92
N ASN A 482 -35.83 -3.34 14.57
CA ASN A 482 -37.05 -4.17 14.64
C ASN A 482 -37.56 -4.63 13.27
N ASN A 483 -37.37 -3.81 12.23
CA ASN A 483 -37.83 -4.07 10.87
C ASN A 483 -36.81 -4.79 9.96
N TRP A 484 -35.68 -5.22 10.48
CA TRP A 484 -34.72 -5.98 9.70
C TRP A 484 -35.34 -7.26 9.14
N ASN A 485 -34.99 -7.61 7.90
CA ASN A 485 -35.38 -8.88 7.30
C ASN A 485 -34.33 -9.94 7.62
N ILE A 486 -34.56 -10.67 8.69
CA ILE A 486 -33.69 -11.73 9.22
C ILE A 486 -34.11 -13.13 8.82
N THR A 487 -34.94 -13.28 7.78
CA THR A 487 -35.54 -14.60 7.39
C THR A 487 -34.51 -15.61 6.91
N LYS A 488 -33.31 -15.16 6.48
CA LYS A 488 -32.22 -16.03 6.06
C LYS A 488 -31.20 -16.30 7.16
N VAL A 489 -31.32 -15.65 8.30
CA VAL A 489 -30.38 -15.87 9.40
C VAL A 489 -30.60 -17.27 9.98
N GLU A 490 -29.52 -18.04 10.02
CA GLU A 490 -29.49 -19.42 10.48
C GLU A 490 -29.04 -19.56 11.93
N SER A 491 -28.17 -18.63 12.39
CA SER A 491 -27.65 -18.58 13.75
C SER A 491 -27.66 -17.17 14.33
N PHE A 492 -28.15 -17.07 15.57
CA PHE A 492 -28.25 -15.84 16.38
C PHE A 492 -27.54 -15.98 17.74
N ASP A 493 -26.62 -16.92 17.87
CA ASP A 493 -26.01 -17.26 19.16
C ASP A 493 -25.40 -16.02 19.82
N TYR A 494 -25.89 -15.68 21.03
CA TYR A 494 -25.43 -14.53 21.80
C TYR A 494 -25.49 -13.18 21.06
N MET A 495 -26.36 -13.01 20.06
CA MET A 495 -26.43 -11.78 19.24
C MET A 495 -26.48 -10.50 20.09
N PHE A 496 -27.18 -10.53 21.22
CA PHE A 496 -27.29 -9.47 22.22
C PHE A 496 -26.77 -9.92 23.59
N GLY A 497 -25.81 -10.83 23.63
CA GLY A 497 -25.24 -11.36 24.87
C GLY A 497 -24.74 -10.22 25.76
N SER A 498 -25.16 -10.22 27.05
CA SER A 498 -24.80 -9.17 28.02
C SER A 498 -25.22 -7.74 27.62
N CYS A 499 -26.22 -7.56 26.75
CA CYS A 499 -26.83 -6.27 26.46
C CYS A 499 -28.03 -6.00 27.40
N PRO A 500 -28.29 -4.74 27.81
CA PRO A 500 -29.45 -4.39 28.63
C PRO A 500 -30.80 -4.62 27.96
N THR A 501 -30.87 -4.59 26.63
CA THR A 501 -32.08 -4.79 25.86
C THR A 501 -31.79 -5.42 24.50
N HIS A 502 -32.83 -5.92 23.84
CA HIS A 502 -32.79 -6.52 22.51
C HIS A 502 -33.94 -5.97 21.63
N PRO A 503 -33.92 -6.14 20.29
CA PRO A 503 -35.00 -5.71 19.40
C PRO A 503 -36.22 -6.61 19.51
N GLU A 504 -37.36 -6.07 19.10
CA GLU A 504 -38.61 -6.80 18.83
C GLU A 504 -38.76 -6.96 17.30
N PHE A 505 -38.26 -8.07 16.76
CA PHE A 505 -38.35 -8.28 15.32
C PHE A 505 -39.79 -8.41 14.82
N THR A 506 -40.14 -7.62 13.80
CA THR A 506 -41.51 -7.56 13.26
C THR A 506 -41.75 -8.56 12.12
N LYS A 507 -40.68 -9.01 11.45
CA LYS A 507 -40.76 -9.90 10.26
C LYS A 507 -40.56 -11.37 10.57
N VAL A 508 -40.01 -11.67 11.72
CA VAL A 508 -39.79 -13.06 12.20
C VAL A 508 -40.22 -13.13 13.65
N ALA A 509 -41.22 -13.94 13.95
CA ALA A 509 -41.61 -14.18 15.33
C ALA A 509 -40.61 -15.10 16.04
N GLY A 510 -40.32 -14.82 17.28
CA GLY A 510 -39.38 -15.60 18.08
C GLY A 510 -39.26 -15.11 19.50
N THR A 511 -38.39 -15.71 20.26
CA THR A 511 -38.11 -15.36 21.66
C THR A 511 -36.63 -15.19 21.89
N TRP A 512 -36.31 -14.32 22.83
CA TRP A 512 -34.95 -14.10 23.33
C TRP A 512 -34.75 -14.93 24.63
N ASP A 513 -33.60 -15.57 24.75
CA ASP A 513 -33.19 -16.19 26.00
C ASP A 513 -32.38 -15.23 26.89
N ASP A 514 -32.07 -15.66 28.10
CA ASP A 514 -31.28 -14.87 29.08
C ASP A 514 -29.83 -14.61 28.61
N ASN A 515 -29.35 -15.34 27.61
CA ASN A 515 -28.02 -15.18 27.04
C ASN A 515 -28.01 -14.22 25.82
N GLY A 516 -29.16 -13.65 25.47
CA GLY A 516 -29.28 -12.76 24.30
C GLY A 516 -29.23 -13.50 22.96
N THR A 517 -29.67 -14.76 22.94
CA THR A 517 -29.84 -15.56 21.72
C THR A 517 -31.30 -15.52 21.29
N PHE A 518 -31.54 -15.21 20.02
CA PHE A 518 -32.90 -15.24 19.44
C PHE A 518 -33.21 -16.61 18.85
N THR A 519 -34.37 -17.13 19.23
CA THR A 519 -34.91 -18.40 18.67
C THR A 519 -36.17 -18.10 17.88
N PRO A 520 -36.14 -18.20 16.52
CA PRO A 520 -37.33 -18.07 15.69
C PRO A 520 -38.36 -19.16 16.03
N THR A 521 -39.65 -18.78 16.12
CA THR A 521 -40.76 -19.76 16.40
C THR A 521 -41.16 -20.57 15.17
N THR A 522 -40.82 -20.11 13.96
CA THR A 522 -41.03 -20.83 12.68
C THR A 522 -39.82 -20.57 11.77
N LYS A 523 -39.18 -21.63 11.32
CA LYS A 523 -38.27 -21.60 10.17
C LYS A 523 -39.03 -21.76 8.89
#